data_a130dca78a8be2140b0e3d742e5245e2
#
_entry.id   a130dca78a8be2140b0e3d742e5245e2
#
_cell.length_a   1.000
_cell.length_b   1.000
_cell.length_c   1.000
_cell.angle_alpha   90.00
_cell.angle_beta   90.00
_cell.angle_gamma   90.00
#
_symmetry.space_group_name_H-M   'P 1'
#
loop_
_entity.id
_entity.type
_entity.pdbx_description
1 polymer ?
#
loop_
_entity_poly.entity_id
_entity_poly.type
_entity_poly.pdbx_seq_one_letter_code
_entity_poly.pdbx_strand_id
1 'polypeptide(L)'
;LEISKDFDELVYIRAVSKAGREGVISQIPVRVWKQKPELAKIQCDQEPIGGWYSKIPVFSYDLKEKEGPQVHLYAQLTDLKTKEILTGIDQIPRIRKDGRYQLDIYTKDESGNRSEQLYQTTCFVDTDNPEIFVRYQNPRSEILKYQKAQIIVKDENLKKGNMILRTSGKQVKPWKLEGDHYETEVIFLKDGKQTLSVQAEDLAGNKMIIQEKSFIIDTQKPRIKIQGIDNGRSYSKPVKIQ
;
A
#
# COMPACT_ATOMS: atom_id res chain seq x y z
N LEU A 1 -27.85 -51.60 -6.20
CA LEU A 1 -27.93 -50.84 -4.95
C LEU A 1 -27.40 -49.42 -5.22
N GLU A 2 -28.19 -48.40 -4.97
CA GLU A 2 -27.76 -46.99 -5.06
C GLU A 2 -27.85 -46.38 -3.67
N ILE A 3 -26.76 -45.76 -3.23
CA ILE A 3 -26.68 -45.05 -1.95
C ILE A 3 -26.75 -43.55 -2.27
N SER A 4 -27.92 -42.95 -2.02
CA SER A 4 -28.22 -41.56 -2.42
C SER A 4 -28.15 -40.56 -1.27
N LYS A 5 -27.82 -40.98 -0.07
CA LYS A 5 -27.68 -40.15 1.15
C LYS A 5 -26.28 -40.29 1.72
N ASP A 6 -25.93 -39.41 2.68
CA ASP A 6 -24.73 -39.59 3.48
C ASP A 6 -24.77 -40.96 4.17
N PHE A 7 -23.69 -41.73 4.09
CA PHE A 7 -23.59 -43.10 4.54
C PHE A 7 -22.16 -43.43 4.95
N ASP A 8 -21.96 -44.01 6.13
CA ASP A 8 -20.67 -44.45 6.62
C ASP A 8 -20.88 -45.77 7.41
N GLU A 9 -21.12 -46.86 6.69
CA GLU A 9 -21.40 -48.15 7.29
C GLU A 9 -20.83 -49.31 6.45
N LEU A 10 -20.90 -50.51 7.00
CA LEU A 10 -20.55 -51.76 6.30
C LEU A 10 -21.71 -52.18 5.41
N VAL A 11 -21.42 -52.37 4.14
CA VAL A 11 -22.36 -52.99 3.18
C VAL A 11 -22.07 -54.49 3.13
N TYR A 12 -23.08 -55.29 3.35
CA TYR A 12 -23.03 -56.75 3.33
C TYR A 12 -23.53 -57.22 1.97
N ILE A 13 -22.70 -57.98 1.27
CA ILE A 13 -23.03 -58.51 -0.06
C ILE A 13 -22.96 -60.05 0.00
N ARG A 14 -23.98 -60.72 -0.51
CA ARG A 14 -24.06 -62.17 -0.61
C ARG A 14 -24.56 -62.57 -1.98
N ALA A 15 -23.93 -63.54 -2.59
CA ALA A 15 -24.42 -64.17 -3.80
C ALA A 15 -25.45 -65.26 -3.46
N VAL A 16 -26.56 -65.32 -4.24
CA VAL A 16 -27.56 -66.38 -4.14
C VAL A 16 -27.69 -67.00 -5.50
N SER A 17 -27.51 -68.35 -5.59
CA SER A 17 -27.68 -69.08 -6.83
C SER A 17 -29.16 -69.11 -7.27
N LYS A 18 -29.41 -69.47 -8.53
CA LYS A 18 -30.83 -69.69 -9.02
C LYS A 18 -31.57 -70.77 -8.26
N ALA A 19 -30.90 -71.66 -7.62
CA ALA A 19 -31.46 -72.72 -6.78
C ALA A 19 -31.61 -72.33 -5.30
N GLY A 20 -31.44 -71.06 -4.96
CA GLY A 20 -31.58 -70.50 -3.62
C GLY A 20 -30.40 -70.77 -2.68
N ARG A 21 -29.27 -71.30 -3.18
CA ARG A 21 -28.08 -71.52 -2.34
C ARG A 21 -27.36 -70.20 -2.09
N GLU A 22 -27.10 -69.97 -0.81
CA GLU A 22 -26.45 -68.74 -0.35
C GLU A 22 -24.92 -68.90 -0.30
N GLY A 23 -24.20 -67.97 -0.77
CA GLY A 23 -22.75 -67.82 -0.67
C GLY A 23 -22.29 -67.20 0.63
N VAL A 24 -20.96 -67.10 0.78
CA VAL A 24 -20.35 -66.33 1.90
C VAL A 24 -20.71 -64.88 1.84
N ILE A 25 -20.96 -64.29 3.00
CA ILE A 25 -21.20 -62.84 3.12
C ILE A 25 -19.87 -62.11 3.05
N SER A 26 -19.72 -61.17 2.13
CA SER A 26 -18.62 -60.22 2.07
C SER A 26 -19.06 -58.90 2.70
N GLN A 27 -18.15 -58.29 3.47
CA GLN A 27 -18.36 -57.00 4.10
C GLN A 27 -17.46 -55.96 3.43
N ILE A 28 -18.03 -54.84 3.05
CA ILE A 28 -17.29 -53.74 2.41
C ILE A 28 -17.65 -52.43 3.14
N PRO A 29 -16.67 -51.72 3.73
CA PRO A 29 -16.94 -50.39 4.25
C PRO A 29 -17.23 -49.42 3.07
N VAL A 30 -18.36 -48.76 3.14
CA VAL A 30 -18.77 -47.79 2.13
C VAL A 30 -19.04 -46.43 2.79
N ARG A 31 -18.38 -45.42 2.28
CA ARG A 31 -18.57 -44.03 2.74
C ARG A 31 -19.06 -43.16 1.60
N VAL A 32 -20.17 -42.49 1.80
CA VAL A 32 -20.76 -41.53 0.86
C VAL A 32 -21.07 -40.25 1.61
N TRP A 33 -20.41 -39.17 1.26
CA TRP A 33 -20.63 -37.86 1.82
C TRP A 33 -21.06 -36.92 0.69
N LYS A 34 -22.21 -36.27 0.83
CA LYS A 34 -22.76 -35.33 -0.16
C LYS A 34 -22.81 -33.91 0.33
N GLN A 35 -22.74 -33.75 1.66
CA GLN A 35 -22.70 -32.36 2.22
C GLN A 35 -21.42 -31.66 1.79
N LYS A 36 -21.58 -30.43 1.29
CA LYS A 36 -20.46 -29.58 0.95
C LYS A 36 -19.82 -29.00 2.22
N PRO A 37 -18.51 -28.92 2.29
CA PRO A 37 -17.84 -28.27 3.41
C PRO A 37 -18.16 -26.77 3.45
N GLU A 38 -18.15 -26.19 4.63
CA GLU A 38 -18.22 -24.73 4.79
C GLU A 38 -16.89 -24.10 4.38
N LEU A 39 -16.97 -22.86 3.87
CA LEU A 39 -15.76 -22.07 3.63
C LEU A 39 -15.08 -21.74 4.98
N ALA A 40 -13.76 -21.84 5.01
CA ALA A 40 -12.96 -21.40 6.15
C ALA A 40 -13.19 -19.91 6.45
N LYS A 41 -13.10 -19.54 7.73
CA LYS A 41 -13.06 -18.11 8.11
C LYS A 41 -11.68 -17.57 7.78
N ILE A 42 -11.62 -16.63 6.85
CA ILE A 42 -10.37 -15.97 6.44
C ILE A 42 -10.21 -14.66 7.21
N GLN A 43 -9.00 -14.41 7.69
CA GLN A 43 -8.61 -13.20 8.40
C GLN A 43 -7.34 -12.62 7.79
N CYS A 44 -7.20 -11.30 7.82
CA CYS A 44 -5.98 -10.59 7.47
C CYS A 44 -5.47 -9.86 8.71
N ASP A 45 -4.15 -9.76 8.87
CA ASP A 45 -3.50 -9.11 10.01
C ASP A 45 -3.62 -7.58 9.99
N GLN A 46 -4.15 -7.01 8.91
CA GLN A 46 -4.34 -5.57 8.73
C GLN A 46 -5.55 -5.25 7.84
N GLU A 47 -6.09 -4.05 8.02
CA GLU A 47 -7.18 -3.51 7.19
C GLU A 47 -6.60 -2.69 6.02
N PRO A 48 -7.03 -2.92 4.78
CA PRO A 48 -6.58 -2.15 3.63
C PRO A 48 -7.25 -0.78 3.55
N ILE A 49 -6.55 0.21 3.00
CA ILE A 49 -7.10 1.51 2.62
C ILE A 49 -7.53 1.45 1.15
N GLY A 50 -8.82 1.33 0.89
CA GLY A 50 -9.33 1.23 -0.49
C GLY A 50 -8.76 0.04 -1.29
N GLY A 51 -8.44 -1.08 -0.61
CA GLY A 51 -7.81 -2.26 -1.21
C GLY A 51 -6.29 -2.22 -1.22
N TRP A 52 -5.65 -1.12 -0.77
CA TRP A 52 -4.21 -0.95 -0.69
C TRP A 52 -3.67 -1.29 0.71
N TYR A 53 -2.51 -1.91 0.76
CA TYR A 53 -1.77 -2.30 1.96
C TYR A 53 -0.41 -1.62 1.96
N SER A 54 -0.09 -0.88 3.03
CA SER A 54 1.22 -0.24 3.24
C SER A 54 2.26 -1.17 3.88
N LYS A 55 1.89 -2.41 4.14
CA LYS A 55 2.76 -3.50 4.59
C LYS A 55 2.33 -4.78 3.91
N ILE A 56 3.22 -5.74 3.81
CA ILE A 56 2.89 -7.06 3.26
C ILE A 56 1.79 -7.71 4.13
N PRO A 57 0.58 -7.96 3.60
CA PRO A 57 -0.50 -8.57 4.37
C PRO A 57 -0.25 -10.06 4.61
N VAL A 58 -0.63 -10.53 5.80
CA VAL A 58 -0.60 -11.94 6.16
C VAL A 58 -2.02 -12.44 6.37
N PHE A 59 -2.41 -13.42 5.56
CA PHE A 59 -3.71 -14.07 5.67
C PHE A 59 -3.60 -15.33 6.51
N SER A 60 -4.58 -15.55 7.36
CA SER A 60 -4.79 -16.75 8.16
C SER A 60 -6.19 -17.30 7.96
N TYR A 61 -6.43 -18.53 8.37
CA TYR A 61 -7.73 -19.16 8.24
C TYR A 61 -8.04 -20.02 9.47
N ASP A 62 -9.33 -20.26 9.65
CA ASP A 62 -9.87 -21.13 10.67
C ASP A 62 -10.90 -22.07 10.02
N LEU A 63 -10.65 -23.38 10.09
CA LEU A 63 -11.56 -24.43 9.62
C LEU A 63 -12.39 -24.90 10.79
N LYS A 64 -13.71 -24.89 10.63
CA LYS A 64 -14.60 -25.53 11.59
C LYS A 64 -14.48 -27.05 11.48
N GLU A 65 -14.11 -27.67 12.58
CA GLU A 65 -14.19 -29.12 12.70
C GLU A 65 -15.65 -29.58 12.64
N LYS A 66 -15.93 -30.56 11.82
CA LYS A 66 -17.23 -31.23 11.71
C LYS A 66 -17.01 -32.73 11.64
N GLU A 67 -18.03 -33.52 12.07
CA GLU A 67 -18.07 -34.94 11.77
C GLU A 67 -18.10 -35.14 10.26
N GLY A 68 -17.34 -36.12 9.78
CA GLY A 68 -17.29 -36.47 8.36
C GLY A 68 -15.88 -36.53 7.79
N PRO A 69 -15.75 -36.46 6.46
CA PRO A 69 -14.45 -36.51 5.80
C PRO A 69 -13.63 -35.26 6.13
N GLN A 70 -12.32 -35.44 6.20
CA GLN A 70 -11.41 -34.34 6.46
C GLN A 70 -11.57 -33.22 5.39
N VAL A 71 -11.60 -32.00 5.84
CA VAL A 71 -11.74 -30.80 4.99
C VAL A 71 -10.39 -30.14 4.85
N HIS A 72 -10.02 -29.82 3.63
CA HIS A 72 -8.79 -29.12 3.28
C HIS A 72 -9.09 -27.76 2.69
N LEU A 73 -8.25 -26.77 3.01
CA LEU A 73 -8.26 -25.46 2.38
C LEU A 73 -7.41 -25.51 1.11
N TYR A 74 -7.93 -24.93 0.04
CA TYR A 74 -7.21 -24.70 -1.21
C TYR A 74 -7.12 -23.19 -1.45
N ALA A 75 -5.91 -22.69 -1.61
CA ALA A 75 -5.66 -21.28 -1.86
C ALA A 75 -4.83 -21.10 -3.14
N GLN A 76 -5.18 -20.08 -3.90
CA GLN A 76 -4.46 -19.64 -5.08
C GLN A 76 -4.18 -18.16 -4.98
N LEU A 77 -2.91 -17.75 -5.10
CA LEU A 77 -2.44 -16.38 -5.17
C LEU A 77 -1.91 -16.13 -6.58
N THR A 78 -2.50 -15.17 -7.29
CA THR A 78 -2.12 -14.79 -8.65
C THR A 78 -1.52 -13.40 -8.64
N ASP A 79 -0.27 -13.22 -9.09
CA ASP A 79 0.29 -11.92 -9.40
C ASP A 79 -0.38 -11.39 -10.69
N LEU A 80 -1.10 -10.29 -10.59
CA LEU A 80 -1.88 -9.75 -11.71
C LEU A 80 -1.02 -9.12 -12.81
N LYS A 81 0.24 -8.78 -12.52
CA LYS A 81 1.21 -8.22 -13.46
C LYS A 81 1.94 -9.33 -14.23
N THR A 82 2.53 -10.27 -13.50
CA THR A 82 3.35 -11.34 -14.10
C THR A 82 2.55 -12.56 -14.53
N LYS A 83 1.32 -12.71 -14.02
CA LYS A 83 0.45 -13.89 -14.16
C LYS A 83 1.01 -15.14 -13.49
N GLU A 84 2.01 -14.99 -12.65
CA GLU A 84 2.51 -16.07 -11.82
C GLU A 84 1.43 -16.53 -10.83
N ILE A 85 1.30 -17.83 -10.67
CA ILE A 85 0.31 -18.46 -9.78
C ILE A 85 1.05 -19.28 -8.74
N LEU A 86 0.77 -19.00 -7.47
CA LEU A 86 1.18 -19.80 -6.33
C LEU A 86 -0.04 -20.49 -5.74
N THR A 87 0.06 -21.78 -5.45
CA THR A 87 -1.02 -22.55 -4.84
C THR A 87 -0.58 -23.12 -3.51
N GLY A 88 -1.54 -23.35 -2.61
CA GLY A 88 -1.33 -24.00 -1.33
C GLY A 88 -2.53 -24.88 -0.94
N ILE A 89 -2.24 -25.98 -0.27
CA ILE A 89 -3.21 -26.84 0.39
C ILE A 89 -2.92 -26.74 1.88
N ASP A 90 -3.94 -26.44 2.68
CA ASP A 90 -3.86 -26.20 4.12
C ASP A 90 -2.83 -25.11 4.50
N GLN A 91 -2.55 -24.23 3.54
CA GLN A 91 -1.77 -23.02 3.72
C GLN A 91 -2.16 -21.96 2.69
N ILE A 92 -2.12 -20.70 3.09
CA ILE A 92 -2.32 -19.57 2.17
C ILE A 92 -0.94 -19.12 1.67
N PRO A 93 -0.71 -19.08 0.35
CA PRO A 93 0.54 -18.57 -0.21
C PRO A 93 0.81 -17.14 0.24
N ARG A 94 2.07 -16.81 0.58
CA ARG A 94 2.46 -15.50 1.09
C ARG A 94 2.79 -14.53 -0.05
N ILE A 95 2.26 -13.32 0.03
CA ILE A 95 2.76 -12.17 -0.72
C ILE A 95 4.15 -11.83 -0.17
N ARG A 96 5.12 -11.52 -1.04
CA ARG A 96 6.53 -11.30 -0.65
C ARG A 96 7.11 -9.97 -1.10
N LYS A 97 6.41 -9.25 -1.95
CA LYS A 97 6.86 -7.97 -2.54
C LYS A 97 5.65 -7.12 -2.91
N ASP A 98 5.92 -5.88 -3.21
CA ASP A 98 4.92 -4.96 -3.72
C ASP A 98 4.35 -5.44 -5.05
N GLY A 99 3.09 -5.12 -5.31
CA GLY A 99 2.40 -5.58 -6.50
C GLY A 99 0.89 -5.63 -6.36
N ARG A 100 0.27 -6.27 -7.35
CA ARG A 100 -1.18 -6.47 -7.42
C ARG A 100 -1.48 -7.94 -7.48
N TYR A 101 -2.25 -8.42 -6.52
CA TYR A 101 -2.51 -9.85 -6.35
C TYR A 101 -4.00 -10.12 -6.26
N GLN A 102 -4.41 -11.27 -6.76
CA GLN A 102 -5.71 -11.85 -6.49
C GLN A 102 -5.53 -13.11 -5.65
N LEU A 103 -6.25 -13.18 -4.54
CA LEU A 103 -6.28 -14.34 -3.66
C LEU A 103 -7.66 -15.00 -3.74
N ASP A 104 -7.66 -16.27 -4.13
CA ASP A 104 -8.83 -17.12 -4.23
C ASP A 104 -8.70 -18.30 -3.26
N ILE A 105 -9.71 -18.54 -2.41
CA ILE A 105 -9.69 -19.61 -1.42
C ILE A 105 -11.03 -20.35 -1.40
N TYR A 106 -10.98 -21.67 -1.37
CA TYR A 106 -12.12 -22.54 -1.18
C TYR A 106 -11.73 -23.74 -0.30
N THR A 107 -12.71 -24.47 0.20
CA THR A 107 -12.50 -25.72 0.92
C THR A 107 -13.00 -26.89 0.10
N LYS A 108 -12.37 -28.04 0.28
CA LYS A 108 -12.76 -29.29 -0.35
C LYS A 108 -12.53 -30.44 0.63
N ASP A 109 -13.48 -31.38 0.73
CA ASP A 109 -13.34 -32.56 1.54
C ASP A 109 -12.67 -33.71 0.78
N GLU A 110 -12.29 -34.79 1.50
CA GLU A 110 -11.70 -35.97 0.91
C GLU A 110 -12.66 -36.74 -0.02
N SER A 111 -13.97 -36.54 0.10
CA SER A 111 -14.97 -37.09 -0.81
C SER A 111 -15.07 -36.32 -2.14
N GLY A 112 -14.37 -35.19 -2.24
CA GLY A 112 -14.35 -34.35 -3.44
C GLY A 112 -15.40 -33.22 -3.47
N ASN A 113 -16.22 -33.07 -2.42
CA ASN A 113 -17.17 -31.97 -2.35
C ASN A 113 -16.44 -30.66 -2.08
N ARG A 114 -16.80 -29.62 -2.83
CA ARG A 114 -16.24 -28.29 -2.71
C ARG A 114 -17.24 -27.33 -2.04
N SER A 115 -16.75 -26.37 -1.24
CA SER A 115 -17.58 -25.30 -0.67
C SER A 115 -18.35 -24.55 -1.77
N GLU A 116 -19.58 -24.14 -1.49
CA GLU A 116 -20.37 -23.32 -2.41
C GLU A 116 -19.79 -21.92 -2.52
N GLN A 117 -19.28 -21.40 -1.42
CA GLN A 117 -18.68 -20.08 -1.35
C GLN A 117 -17.20 -20.13 -1.74
N LEU A 118 -16.72 -19.08 -2.38
CA LEU A 118 -15.34 -18.78 -2.69
C LEU A 118 -14.97 -17.48 -1.98
N TYR A 119 -13.90 -17.48 -1.19
CA TYR A 119 -13.28 -16.23 -0.76
C TYR A 119 -12.43 -15.70 -1.89
N GLN A 120 -12.70 -14.47 -2.31
CA GLN A 120 -11.94 -13.81 -3.35
C GLN A 120 -11.65 -12.38 -2.93
N THR A 121 -10.39 -11.97 -3.00
CA THR A 121 -9.98 -10.59 -2.73
C THR A 121 -8.84 -10.17 -3.65
N THR A 122 -8.80 -8.88 -3.96
CA THR A 122 -7.68 -8.26 -4.66
C THR A 122 -6.87 -7.43 -3.66
N CYS A 123 -5.56 -7.68 -3.61
CA CYS A 123 -4.63 -6.96 -2.74
C CYS A 123 -3.71 -6.09 -3.60
N PHE A 124 -3.69 -4.79 -3.33
CA PHE A 124 -2.69 -3.86 -3.86
C PHE A 124 -1.69 -3.59 -2.74
N VAL A 125 -0.43 -3.96 -2.94
CA VAL A 125 0.64 -3.82 -1.93
C VAL A 125 1.65 -2.81 -2.42
N ASP A 126 1.90 -1.80 -1.60
CA ASP A 126 2.90 -0.77 -1.81
C ASP A 126 3.48 -0.37 -0.45
N THR A 127 4.72 -0.76 -0.20
CA THR A 127 5.42 -0.53 1.07
C THR A 127 6.38 0.66 1.02
N ASP A 128 6.55 1.26 -0.15
CA ASP A 128 7.45 2.36 -0.39
C ASP A 128 6.79 3.72 -0.06
N ASN A 129 7.58 4.64 0.46
CA ASN A 129 7.12 6.01 0.67
C ASN A 129 7.33 6.82 -0.62
N PRO A 130 6.47 7.81 -0.90
CA PRO A 130 6.72 8.77 -1.95
C PRO A 130 8.08 9.46 -1.80
N GLU A 131 8.79 9.66 -2.90
CA GLU A 131 10.03 10.41 -2.95
C GLU A 131 9.76 11.89 -3.18
N ILE A 132 10.35 12.77 -2.36
CA ILE A 132 10.23 14.22 -2.51
C ILE A 132 11.62 14.83 -2.68
N PHE A 133 11.81 15.57 -3.77
CA PHE A 133 13.03 16.32 -4.04
C PHE A 133 12.74 17.82 -4.08
N VAL A 134 13.52 18.60 -3.34
CA VAL A 134 13.46 20.07 -3.34
C VAL A 134 14.80 20.63 -3.79
N ARG A 135 14.80 21.31 -4.93
CA ARG A 135 15.99 21.92 -5.52
C ARG A 135 15.88 23.44 -5.42
N TYR A 136 16.72 24.03 -4.60
CA TYR A 136 16.83 25.49 -4.49
C TYR A 136 17.83 26.03 -5.52
N GLN A 137 17.50 27.17 -6.15
CA GLN A 137 18.41 27.83 -7.10
C GLN A 137 19.71 28.28 -6.41
N ASN A 138 19.62 28.78 -5.17
CA ASN A 138 20.75 29.21 -4.36
C ASN A 138 20.80 28.44 -3.03
N PRO A 139 21.31 27.19 -3.01
CA PRO A 139 21.16 26.30 -1.86
C PRO A 139 22.08 26.64 -0.68
N ARG A 140 23.14 27.45 -0.90
CA ARG A 140 24.20 27.75 0.10
C ARG A 140 24.05 29.09 0.79
N SER A 141 23.18 29.99 0.33
CA SER A 141 23.00 31.33 0.88
C SER A 141 21.82 31.37 1.84
N GLU A 142 22.03 31.95 3.02
CA GLU A 142 20.99 32.14 4.02
C GLU A 142 20.21 33.46 3.81
N ILE A 143 20.86 34.50 3.21
CA ILE A 143 20.27 35.77 2.88
C ILE A 143 20.32 36.01 1.37
N LEU A 144 19.18 36.25 0.77
CA LEU A 144 18.98 36.27 -0.67
C LEU A 144 18.08 37.46 -1.10
N LYS A 145 18.25 37.93 -2.32
CA LYS A 145 17.29 38.90 -2.95
C LYS A 145 16.02 38.17 -3.40
N TYR A 146 16.13 36.96 -3.81
CA TYR A 146 15.01 36.05 -4.17
C TYR A 146 15.47 34.62 -4.08
N GLN A 147 14.55 33.71 -3.97
CA GLN A 147 14.82 32.27 -4.07
C GLN A 147 13.75 31.61 -4.93
N LYS A 148 14.18 30.60 -5.65
CA LYS A 148 13.31 29.72 -6.42
C LYS A 148 13.54 28.28 -5.96
N ALA A 149 12.47 27.56 -5.69
CA ALA A 149 12.48 26.16 -5.36
C ALA A 149 11.68 25.37 -6.40
N GLN A 150 12.30 24.38 -7.02
CA GLN A 150 11.64 23.34 -7.81
C GLN A 150 11.38 22.15 -6.90
N ILE A 151 10.15 21.66 -6.91
CA ILE A 151 9.70 20.55 -6.08
C ILE A 151 9.24 19.44 -7.00
N ILE A 152 9.79 18.24 -6.80
CA ILE A 152 9.47 17.05 -7.56
C ILE A 152 8.96 16.01 -6.55
N VAL A 153 7.83 15.38 -6.86
CA VAL A 153 7.26 14.27 -6.08
C VAL A 153 7.08 13.10 -7.01
N LYS A 154 7.68 11.97 -6.64
CA LYS A 154 7.65 10.75 -7.44
C LYS A 154 7.13 9.58 -6.62
N ASP A 155 6.18 8.85 -7.21
CA ASP A 155 5.64 7.61 -6.67
C ASP A 155 4.73 6.98 -7.73
N GLU A 156 4.74 5.64 -7.85
CA GLU A 156 3.92 4.93 -8.85
C GLU A 156 2.42 5.00 -8.52
N ASN A 157 2.09 5.10 -7.23
CA ASN A 157 0.71 5.06 -6.75
C ASN A 157 0.28 6.38 -6.08
N LEU A 158 0.97 7.48 -6.43
CA LEU A 158 0.70 8.81 -5.87
C LEU A 158 -0.67 9.34 -6.28
N LYS A 159 -1.38 9.89 -5.33
CA LYS A 159 -2.64 10.59 -5.56
C LYS A 159 -2.43 12.10 -5.52
N LYS A 160 -2.69 12.79 -6.64
CA LYS A 160 -2.48 14.25 -6.77
C LYS A 160 -3.09 15.07 -5.62
N GLY A 161 -4.29 14.72 -5.15
CA GLY A 161 -4.96 15.40 -4.05
C GLY A 161 -4.28 15.25 -2.68
N ASN A 162 -3.33 14.32 -2.55
CA ASN A 162 -2.63 14.02 -1.29
C ASN A 162 -1.25 14.69 -1.20
N MET A 163 -0.93 15.58 -2.16
CA MET A 163 0.27 16.43 -2.10
C MET A 163 -0.07 17.76 -1.43
N ILE A 164 0.56 18.05 -0.31
CA ILE A 164 0.37 19.26 0.47
C ILE A 164 1.64 20.08 0.41
N LEU A 165 1.54 21.28 -0.13
CA LEU A 165 2.60 22.27 -0.17
C LEU A 165 2.25 23.42 0.77
N ARG A 166 3.05 23.64 1.83
CA ARG A 166 2.94 24.79 2.74
C ARG A 166 4.15 25.67 2.53
N THR A 167 3.90 26.93 2.19
CA THR A 167 4.98 27.86 1.86
C THR A 167 4.57 29.31 2.16
N SER A 168 5.55 30.14 2.52
CA SER A 168 5.43 31.59 2.56
C SER A 168 5.71 32.25 1.21
N GLY A 169 6.11 31.49 0.18
CA GLY A 169 6.34 31.97 -1.18
C GLY A 169 5.07 32.55 -1.80
N LYS A 170 5.23 33.66 -2.54
CA LYS A 170 4.08 34.41 -3.13
C LYS A 170 3.61 33.84 -4.46
N GLN A 171 4.49 33.17 -5.20
CA GLN A 171 4.16 32.59 -6.50
C GLN A 171 4.38 31.08 -6.43
N VAL A 172 3.30 30.33 -6.53
CA VAL A 172 3.30 28.87 -6.58
C VAL A 172 2.69 28.47 -7.89
N LYS A 173 3.42 27.73 -8.72
CA LYS A 173 2.88 27.15 -9.94
C LYS A 173 2.00 25.95 -9.60
N PRO A 174 0.95 25.66 -10.39
CA PRO A 174 0.18 24.43 -10.21
C PRO A 174 1.07 23.21 -10.42
N TRP A 175 0.74 22.12 -9.71
CA TRP A 175 1.37 20.83 -9.94
C TRP A 175 1.14 20.37 -11.38
N LYS A 176 2.20 19.93 -12.04
CA LYS A 176 2.17 19.34 -13.38
C LYS A 176 2.66 17.90 -13.29
N LEU A 177 2.03 17.02 -14.05
CA LEU A 177 2.53 15.66 -14.27
C LEU A 177 3.52 15.71 -15.45
N GLU A 178 4.76 15.34 -15.18
CA GLU A 178 5.85 15.28 -16.16
C GLU A 178 6.40 13.85 -16.17
N GLY A 179 5.97 13.06 -17.15
CA GLY A 179 6.35 11.66 -17.23
C GLY A 179 5.82 10.84 -16.04
N ASP A 180 6.71 10.41 -15.15
CA ASP A 180 6.44 9.56 -13.98
C ASP A 180 6.41 10.31 -12.65
N HIS A 181 6.44 11.65 -12.64
CA HIS A 181 6.47 12.45 -11.43
C HIS A 181 5.62 13.72 -11.53
N TYR A 182 5.28 14.28 -10.39
CA TYR A 182 4.66 15.60 -10.31
C TYR A 182 5.71 16.65 -9.97
N GLU A 183 5.65 17.80 -10.65
CA GLU A 183 6.52 18.92 -10.34
C GLU A 183 5.75 20.23 -10.12
N THR A 184 6.30 21.11 -9.29
CA THR A 184 5.86 22.49 -9.11
C THR A 184 7.04 23.39 -8.81
N GLU A 185 6.82 24.70 -8.87
CA GLU A 185 7.81 25.72 -8.61
C GLU A 185 7.26 26.76 -7.65
N VAL A 186 8.07 27.14 -6.68
CA VAL A 186 7.78 28.22 -5.72
C VAL A 186 8.81 29.33 -5.86
N ILE A 187 8.36 30.58 -5.94
CA ILE A 187 9.21 31.76 -5.97
C ILE A 187 8.98 32.58 -4.72
N PHE A 188 10.06 32.91 -4.03
CA PHE A 188 10.10 33.73 -2.82
C PHE A 188 10.67 35.11 -3.12
N LEU A 189 9.86 36.13 -2.90
CA LEU A 189 10.18 37.53 -3.24
C LEU A 189 9.94 38.50 -2.08
N LYS A 190 9.28 38.05 -1.01
CA LYS A 190 8.91 38.92 0.12
C LYS A 190 10.03 38.95 1.14
N ASP A 191 10.44 40.15 1.58
CA ASP A 191 11.42 40.31 2.67
C ASP A 191 11.01 39.59 3.93
N GLY A 192 11.99 39.09 4.64
CA GLY A 192 11.87 38.36 5.91
C GLY A 192 12.10 36.85 5.77
N LYS A 193 11.84 36.16 6.88
CA LYS A 193 11.99 34.71 6.97
C LYS A 193 10.99 34.00 6.06
N GLN A 194 11.49 33.11 5.24
CA GLN A 194 10.70 32.30 4.31
C GLN A 194 10.78 30.84 4.69
N THR A 195 9.72 30.10 4.40
CA THR A 195 9.55 28.70 4.77
C THR A 195 8.95 27.87 3.64
N LEU A 196 9.31 26.59 3.58
CA LEU A 196 8.80 25.63 2.64
C LEU A 196 8.71 24.25 3.30
N SER A 197 7.54 23.63 3.25
CA SER A 197 7.29 22.26 3.68
C SER A 197 6.47 21.55 2.63
N VAL A 198 6.80 20.31 2.34
CA VAL A 198 6.12 19.46 1.35
C VAL A 198 5.77 18.14 2.00
N GLN A 199 4.55 17.69 1.80
CA GLN A 199 4.08 16.38 2.21
C GLN A 199 3.45 15.68 1.01
N ALA A 200 3.69 14.40 0.87
CA ALA A 200 3.04 13.52 -0.08
C ALA A 200 2.56 12.24 0.62
N GLU A 201 1.45 11.71 0.12
CA GLU A 201 0.86 10.46 0.56
C GLU A 201 0.37 9.70 -0.67
N ASP A 202 0.65 8.40 -0.74
CA ASP A 202 0.21 7.50 -1.80
C ASP A 202 -1.18 6.88 -1.52
N LEU A 203 -1.59 5.94 -2.38
CA LEU A 203 -2.85 5.23 -2.25
C LEU A 203 -2.85 4.19 -1.12
N ALA A 204 -1.67 3.69 -0.73
CA ALA A 204 -1.51 2.74 0.37
C ALA A 204 -1.43 3.44 1.74
N GLY A 205 -1.30 4.78 1.75
CA GLY A 205 -1.20 5.60 2.95
C GLY A 205 0.24 5.80 3.42
N ASN A 206 1.25 5.42 2.62
CA ASN A 206 2.64 5.74 2.94
C ASN A 206 2.87 7.24 2.77
N LYS A 207 3.67 7.83 3.67
CA LYS A 207 3.82 9.29 3.76
C LYS A 207 5.27 9.71 3.79
N MET A 208 5.57 10.75 3.04
CA MET A 208 6.84 11.48 3.12
C MET A 208 6.60 12.94 3.44
N ILE A 209 7.38 13.47 4.37
CA ILE A 209 7.35 14.88 4.76
C ILE A 209 8.77 15.44 4.68
N ILE A 210 8.98 16.42 3.82
CA ILE A 210 10.16 17.26 3.86
C ILE A 210 9.87 18.41 4.81
N GLN A 211 10.60 18.44 5.94
CA GLN A 211 10.52 19.50 6.92
C GLN A 211 11.16 20.79 6.38
N GLU A 212 10.73 21.86 6.97
CA GLU A 212 10.93 23.22 6.57
C GLU A 212 12.41 23.65 6.56
N LYS A 213 12.94 23.98 5.37
CA LYS A 213 14.15 24.78 5.25
C LYS A 213 13.76 26.26 5.36
N SER A 214 14.36 27.00 6.28
CA SER A 214 14.17 28.45 6.40
C SER A 214 15.37 29.21 5.82
N PHE A 215 15.09 30.34 5.18
CA PHE A 215 16.05 31.31 4.68
C PHE A 215 15.46 32.71 4.74
N ILE A 216 16.27 33.73 4.55
CA ILE A 216 15.85 35.14 4.62
C ILE A 216 15.92 35.75 3.23
N ILE A 217 14.84 36.43 2.83
CA ILE A 217 14.84 37.30 1.67
C ILE A 217 15.03 38.76 2.16
N ASP A 218 16.01 39.43 1.60
CA ASP A 218 16.27 40.86 1.85
C ASP A 218 16.53 41.55 0.52
N THR A 219 15.56 42.35 0.11
CA THR A 219 15.60 43.15 -1.13
C THR A 219 15.99 44.60 -0.88
N GLN A 220 16.16 44.95 0.40
CA GLN A 220 16.38 46.36 0.76
C GLN A 220 17.84 46.76 0.50
N LYS A 221 18.00 47.89 -0.11
CA LYS A 221 19.33 48.51 -0.26
C LYS A 221 19.78 49.10 1.09
N PRO A 222 21.01 48.87 1.51
CA PRO A 222 21.55 49.52 2.70
C PRO A 222 21.50 51.06 2.54
N ARG A 223 21.15 51.72 3.63
CA ARG A 223 21.17 53.19 3.69
C ARG A 223 22.32 53.64 4.56
N ILE A 224 23.12 54.54 4.05
CA ILE A 224 24.21 55.19 4.79
C ILE A 224 23.69 56.52 5.30
N LYS A 225 23.82 56.75 6.60
CA LYS A 225 23.61 58.04 7.23
C LYS A 225 24.93 58.50 7.80
N ILE A 226 25.48 59.55 7.25
CA ILE A 226 26.72 60.16 7.74
C ILE A 226 26.36 61.17 8.80
N GLN A 227 27.00 61.13 9.95
CA GLN A 227 26.83 62.08 11.03
C GLN A 227 28.19 62.70 11.42
N GLY A 228 28.18 63.90 11.94
CA GLY A 228 29.39 64.60 12.40
C GLY A 228 30.05 65.49 11.34
N ILE A 229 29.62 65.39 10.07
CA ILE A 229 30.08 66.28 8.99
C ILE A 229 28.90 66.74 8.11
N ASP A 230 29.02 67.91 7.56
CA ASP A 230 28.10 68.49 6.55
C ASP A 230 28.76 68.50 5.19
N ASN A 231 28.01 68.31 4.14
CA ASN A 231 28.51 68.25 2.77
C ASN A 231 29.09 69.59 2.38
N GLY A 232 30.34 69.63 1.88
CA GLY A 232 31.01 70.82 1.42
C GLY A 232 31.54 71.78 2.51
N ARG A 233 31.43 71.45 3.81
CA ARG A 233 31.90 72.22 4.94
C ARG A 233 33.35 71.97 5.26
N SER A 234 34.14 73.03 5.46
CA SER A 234 35.52 72.94 5.97
C SER A 234 35.57 72.96 7.49
N TYR A 235 36.42 72.19 8.11
CA TYR A 235 36.53 72.01 9.58
C TYR A 235 38.00 72.41 9.99
N SER A 236 38.12 73.23 11.01
CA SER A 236 39.43 73.66 11.57
C SER A 236 39.94 72.71 12.67
N LYS A 237 39.16 71.70 13.04
CA LYS A 237 39.50 70.75 14.08
C LYS A 237 39.17 69.31 13.58
N PRO A 238 39.82 68.27 14.11
CA PRO A 238 39.41 66.88 13.81
C PRO A 238 37.90 66.67 14.07
N VAL A 239 37.21 66.05 13.12
CA VAL A 239 35.81 65.68 13.25
C VAL A 239 35.67 64.17 13.34
N LYS A 240 34.72 63.68 14.17
CA LYS A 240 34.39 62.30 14.28
C LYS A 240 33.26 62.00 13.32
N ILE A 241 33.51 61.12 12.36
CA ILE A 241 32.48 60.63 11.42
C ILE A 241 31.90 59.33 12.02
N GLN A 242 30.59 59.24 12.07
CA GLN A 242 29.85 58.08 12.50
C GLN A 242 28.86 57.65 11.42
#